data_d55a4aeb6ce39d9dfbe3e5409374c6a3
#
_entry.id   d55a4aeb6ce39d9dfbe3e5409374c6a3
#
_cell.length_a   1.000
_cell.length_b   1.000
_cell.length_c   1.000
_cell.angle_alpha   90.00
_cell.angle_beta   90.00
_cell.angle_gamma   90.00
#
_symmetry.space_group_name_H-M   'P 1'
#
loop_
_entity.id
_entity.type
_entity.pdbx_description
1 polymer ?
#
loop_
_entity_poly.entity_id
_entity_poly.type
_entity_poly.pdbx_seq_one_letter_code
_entity_poly.pdbx_strand_id
1 'polypeptide(L)'
;MLSDIEIAQKAEMKPIVEIGEKVGIAPENLENYGPYKAKVSLKFTNEVLSKPQGKLILVTAISPTPAGEGKTTTTVGLGQALSKLGKKTMICLREPSLGPCMGIKGGAAGGGYAQVVPMEDLNLHFTGDFHAITSANNLLAALLDNHIQQGNALGIDPRQVVWKRCVDMNDRVLRNVVVGLGNKMDGMVREDHFVITVASEIMAILCLADDLEDLKKRLGRIIVAYTFSGEPVTADQLHATGAMTALLKDAIKPNIIQTLEHTPALVHGGPFANIAHGCNSVRATKMALKLSDITITEAGFGADLGAEKFMDIKCRMAGLKPDAVVLVATVRALKYNGGVPKDELNEENLDALAKGIVNLEKHIENLQKFGVPVVVTLNSFVSDTEAEYEFIRKFCEDRGCEFALAEVWGKGGDGGIELAEKVLQTLETKESHYHPIYSDELSIAEKIETICKEIYGAKSVVYEPAAKKQLARIESMGFGKFPVCMAKNQYSLSDDAKLLGRPENFDIHIREVYVNAGAGFVVALTGAIMTMPGLPKVPAANGIDVEDGKITGLF
;
A
#
# COMPACT_ATOMS: atom_id res chain seq x y z
N MET A 1 -27.58 -12.41 6.30
CA MET A 1 -26.86 -11.11 6.23
C MET A 1 -26.42 -10.97 4.79
N LEU A 2 -26.55 -9.80 4.17
CA LEU A 2 -26.10 -9.59 2.79
C LEU A 2 -24.57 -9.64 2.71
N SER A 3 -24.05 -10.18 1.61
CA SER A 3 -22.61 -10.12 1.29
C SER A 3 -22.18 -8.70 0.86
N ASP A 4 -20.88 -8.43 0.85
CA ASP A 4 -20.37 -7.12 0.49
C ASP A 4 -20.78 -6.71 -0.93
N ILE A 5 -20.75 -7.64 -1.90
CA ILE A 5 -21.22 -7.36 -3.26
C ILE A 5 -22.71 -7.10 -3.33
N GLU A 6 -23.54 -7.84 -2.58
CA GLU A 6 -24.98 -7.59 -2.56
C GLU A 6 -25.33 -6.22 -1.97
N ILE A 7 -24.60 -5.77 -0.95
CA ILE A 7 -24.73 -4.43 -0.39
C ILE A 7 -24.34 -3.38 -1.44
N ALA A 8 -23.21 -3.57 -2.10
CA ALA A 8 -22.72 -2.65 -3.13
C ALA A 8 -23.66 -2.55 -4.34
N GLN A 9 -24.22 -3.67 -4.79
CA GLN A 9 -25.18 -3.72 -5.92
C GLN A 9 -26.52 -3.07 -5.61
N LYS A 10 -26.89 -2.94 -4.33
CA LYS A 10 -28.09 -2.23 -3.87
C LYS A 10 -27.86 -0.75 -3.60
N ALA A 11 -26.62 -0.28 -3.72
CA ALA A 11 -26.29 1.10 -3.43
C ALA A 11 -26.94 2.08 -4.41
N GLU A 12 -27.53 3.13 -3.88
CA GLU A 12 -28.04 4.26 -4.65
C GLU A 12 -26.90 5.25 -4.89
N MET A 13 -26.12 5.04 -5.95
CA MET A 13 -25.00 5.90 -6.29
C MET A 13 -25.46 7.22 -6.88
N LYS A 14 -24.80 8.31 -6.50
CA LYS A 14 -24.94 9.62 -7.15
C LYS A 14 -24.03 9.73 -8.37
N PRO A 15 -24.44 10.50 -9.40
CA PRO A 15 -23.54 10.84 -10.50
C PRO A 15 -22.20 11.41 -10.00
N ILE A 16 -21.11 11.00 -10.63
CA ILE A 16 -19.77 11.37 -10.16
C ILE A 16 -19.52 12.89 -10.20
N VAL A 17 -20.21 13.60 -11.08
CA VAL A 17 -20.16 15.06 -11.13
C VAL A 17 -20.67 15.71 -9.85
N GLU A 18 -21.74 15.18 -9.24
CA GLU A 18 -22.27 15.66 -7.97
C GLU A 18 -21.31 15.39 -6.81
N ILE A 19 -20.60 14.26 -6.86
CA ILE A 19 -19.58 13.91 -5.87
C ILE A 19 -18.37 14.87 -6.00
N GLY A 20 -17.95 15.17 -7.22
CA GLY A 20 -16.89 16.15 -7.49
C GLY A 20 -17.24 17.55 -6.97
N GLU A 21 -18.46 18.00 -7.23
CA GLU A 21 -18.94 19.33 -6.80
C GLU A 21 -18.91 19.50 -5.26
N LYS A 22 -19.17 18.43 -4.48
CA LYS A 22 -19.06 18.46 -3.02
C LYS A 22 -17.68 18.90 -2.51
N VAL A 23 -16.63 18.63 -3.27
CA VAL A 23 -15.25 18.98 -2.95
C VAL A 23 -14.68 20.08 -3.84
N GLY A 24 -15.52 20.70 -4.67
CA GLY A 24 -15.16 21.84 -5.52
C GLY A 24 -14.42 21.45 -6.79
N ILE A 25 -14.65 20.25 -7.30
CA ILE A 25 -14.20 19.82 -8.63
C ILE A 25 -15.35 20.05 -9.61
N ALA A 26 -15.21 21.04 -10.47
CA ALA A 26 -16.21 21.35 -11.50
C ALA A 26 -16.26 20.25 -12.59
N PRO A 27 -17.41 20.05 -13.25
CA PRO A 27 -17.60 18.99 -14.25
C PRO A 27 -16.55 18.97 -15.37
N GLU A 28 -16.08 20.12 -15.82
CA GLU A 28 -15.05 20.26 -16.85
C GLU A 28 -13.67 19.76 -16.43
N ASN A 29 -13.45 19.53 -15.13
CA ASN A 29 -12.23 18.97 -14.56
C ASN A 29 -12.31 17.46 -14.32
N LEU A 30 -13.44 16.84 -14.69
CA LEU A 30 -13.66 15.40 -14.59
C LEU A 30 -13.64 14.76 -15.99
N GLU A 31 -12.88 13.69 -16.12
CA GLU A 31 -12.89 12.82 -17.29
C GLU A 31 -13.68 11.56 -16.92
N ASN A 32 -14.96 11.51 -17.31
CA ASN A 32 -15.89 10.46 -16.87
C ASN A 32 -15.59 9.09 -17.52
N TYR A 33 -15.58 8.07 -16.69
CA TYR A 33 -15.55 6.65 -17.05
C TYR A 33 -16.89 6.00 -16.67
N GLY A 34 -17.95 6.40 -17.39
CA GLY A 34 -19.32 6.11 -17.02
C GLY A 34 -19.88 7.11 -16.01
N PRO A 35 -21.07 6.84 -15.40
CA PRO A 35 -21.77 7.81 -14.56
C PRO A 35 -21.19 7.94 -13.14
N TYR A 36 -20.45 6.96 -12.64
CA TYR A 36 -20.11 6.84 -11.21
C TYR A 36 -18.64 6.88 -10.87
N LYS A 37 -17.77 7.00 -11.87
CA LYS A 37 -16.33 7.13 -11.70
C LYS A 37 -15.73 8.09 -12.72
N ALA A 38 -14.67 8.78 -12.35
CA ALA A 38 -13.96 9.70 -13.23
C ALA A 38 -12.49 9.82 -12.84
N LYS A 39 -11.67 10.28 -13.77
CA LYS A 39 -10.34 10.82 -13.49
C LYS A 39 -10.42 12.33 -13.30
N VAL A 40 -9.56 12.84 -12.41
CA VAL A 40 -9.41 14.28 -12.21
C VAL A 40 -8.32 14.80 -13.15
N SER A 41 -8.62 15.87 -13.90
CA SER A 41 -7.73 16.42 -14.91
C SER A 41 -6.37 16.87 -14.33
N LEU A 42 -5.30 16.74 -15.12
CA LEU A 42 -3.96 17.20 -14.72
C LEU A 42 -3.93 18.71 -14.44
N LYS A 43 -4.64 19.50 -15.27
CA LYS A 43 -4.73 20.95 -15.10
C LYS A 43 -5.27 21.30 -13.71
N PHE A 44 -6.44 20.77 -13.35
CA PHE A 44 -7.05 21.03 -12.05
C PHE A 44 -6.17 20.56 -10.89
N THR A 45 -5.59 19.36 -10.99
CA THR A 45 -4.72 18.83 -9.95
C THR A 45 -3.53 19.76 -9.66
N ASN A 46 -2.96 20.38 -10.70
CA ASN A 46 -1.87 21.34 -10.53
C ASN A 46 -2.36 22.67 -9.94
N GLU A 47 -3.53 23.15 -10.35
CA GLU A 47 -4.13 24.41 -9.85
C GLU A 47 -4.46 24.34 -8.36
N VAL A 48 -4.97 23.20 -7.88
CA VAL A 48 -5.40 23.11 -6.47
C VAL A 48 -4.23 23.07 -5.49
N LEU A 49 -3.01 22.76 -5.92
CA LEU A 49 -1.84 22.69 -5.04
C LEU A 49 -1.54 24.02 -4.31
N SER A 50 -2.01 25.15 -4.83
CA SER A 50 -1.87 26.48 -4.19
C SER A 50 -2.86 26.75 -3.05
N LYS A 51 -3.92 25.94 -2.90
CA LYS A 51 -4.93 26.12 -1.85
C LYS A 51 -4.39 25.79 -0.45
N PRO A 52 -5.00 26.32 0.62
CA PRO A 52 -4.71 25.89 1.99
C PRO A 52 -4.87 24.38 2.16
N GLN A 53 -4.13 23.82 3.11
CA GLN A 53 -4.10 22.39 3.35
C GLN A 53 -4.97 22.03 4.56
N GLY A 54 -5.78 20.97 4.42
CA GLY A 54 -6.51 20.32 5.51
C GLY A 54 -5.61 19.40 6.34
N LYS A 55 -6.23 18.67 7.27
CA LYS A 55 -5.57 17.72 8.17
C LYS A 55 -5.40 16.35 7.51
N LEU A 56 -4.27 15.69 7.77
CA LEU A 56 -3.95 14.36 7.26
C LEU A 56 -4.01 13.32 8.37
N ILE A 57 -4.85 12.31 8.18
CA ILE A 57 -4.98 11.16 9.09
C ILE A 57 -4.50 9.90 8.37
N LEU A 58 -3.58 9.18 9.00
CA LEU A 58 -3.18 7.86 8.56
C LEU A 58 -3.96 6.79 9.33
N VAL A 59 -4.55 5.83 8.63
CA VAL A 59 -5.11 4.60 9.22
C VAL A 59 -4.14 3.45 8.98
N THR A 60 -3.74 2.80 10.05
CA THR A 60 -2.87 1.62 10.03
C THR A 60 -3.40 0.55 10.99
N ALA A 61 -2.70 -0.56 11.16
CA ALA A 61 -3.14 -1.62 12.07
C ALA A 61 -1.97 -2.26 12.83
N ILE A 62 -2.29 -3.07 13.84
CA ILE A 62 -1.36 -4.01 14.46
C ILE A 62 -0.96 -5.11 13.47
N SER A 63 -0.06 -6.02 13.88
CA SER A 63 0.32 -7.18 13.05
C SER A 63 -0.92 -7.97 12.62
N PRO A 64 -1.16 -8.16 11.31
CA PRO A 64 -2.41 -8.74 10.82
C PRO A 64 -2.48 -10.25 11.03
N THR A 65 -3.71 -10.75 11.15
CA THR A 65 -4.01 -12.17 10.95
C THR A 65 -4.16 -12.47 9.44
N PRO A 66 -4.16 -13.74 9.04
CA PRO A 66 -4.48 -14.11 7.65
C PRO A 66 -5.87 -13.65 7.17
N ALA A 67 -6.78 -13.35 8.08
CA ALA A 67 -8.12 -12.84 7.77
C ALA A 67 -8.17 -11.33 7.52
N GLY A 68 -7.13 -10.59 7.93
CA GLY A 68 -7.06 -9.12 7.88
C GLY A 68 -7.78 -8.45 9.06
N GLU A 69 -7.49 -7.16 9.26
CA GLU A 69 -7.94 -6.41 10.44
C GLU A 69 -8.99 -5.32 10.11
N GLY A 70 -9.44 -5.26 8.87
CA GLY A 70 -10.49 -4.30 8.46
C GLY A 70 -10.03 -2.85 8.37
N LYS A 71 -8.76 -2.59 8.05
CA LYS A 71 -8.24 -1.22 7.89
C LYS A 71 -9.04 -0.39 6.88
N THR A 72 -9.27 -0.91 5.69
CA THR A 72 -10.00 -0.19 4.64
C THR A 72 -11.43 0.06 5.05
N THR A 73 -12.10 -0.93 5.66
CA THR A 73 -13.44 -0.78 6.24
C THR A 73 -13.46 0.34 7.29
N THR A 74 -12.50 0.35 8.21
CA THR A 74 -12.35 1.41 9.22
C THR A 74 -12.06 2.77 8.58
N THR A 75 -11.19 2.83 7.58
CA THR A 75 -10.86 4.07 6.84
C THR A 75 -12.10 4.66 6.19
N VAL A 76 -12.89 3.85 5.50
CA VAL A 76 -14.13 4.27 4.84
C VAL A 76 -15.16 4.69 5.87
N GLY A 77 -15.38 3.88 6.90
CA GLY A 77 -16.34 4.16 7.97
C GLY A 77 -16.03 5.45 8.75
N LEU A 78 -14.74 5.69 9.05
CA LEU A 78 -14.29 6.95 9.66
C LEU A 78 -14.57 8.14 8.73
N GLY A 79 -14.32 8.01 7.43
CA GLY A 79 -14.63 9.06 6.47
C GLY A 79 -16.11 9.39 6.39
N GLN A 80 -16.96 8.37 6.37
CA GLN A 80 -18.42 8.52 6.43
C GLN A 80 -18.86 9.21 7.74
N ALA A 81 -18.31 8.79 8.88
CA ALA A 81 -18.63 9.36 10.19
C ALA A 81 -18.23 10.84 10.29
N LEU A 82 -17.02 11.21 9.88
CA LEU A 82 -16.57 12.59 9.84
C LEU A 82 -17.44 13.46 8.94
N SER A 83 -17.88 12.93 7.80
CA SER A 83 -18.83 13.62 6.91
C SER A 83 -20.19 13.84 7.59
N LYS A 84 -20.70 12.87 8.35
CA LYS A 84 -21.92 13.01 9.15
C LYS A 84 -21.79 14.09 10.24
N LEU A 85 -20.60 14.25 10.80
CA LEU A 85 -20.29 15.33 11.77
C LEU A 85 -20.03 16.68 11.09
N GLY A 86 -20.33 16.81 9.80
CA GLY A 86 -20.28 18.08 9.07
C GLY A 86 -18.88 18.48 8.60
N LYS A 87 -17.90 17.58 8.65
CA LYS A 87 -16.57 17.86 8.12
C LYS A 87 -16.50 17.58 6.62
N LYS A 88 -15.85 18.45 5.87
CA LYS A 88 -15.54 18.22 4.46
C LYS A 88 -14.41 17.20 4.39
N THR A 89 -14.74 15.96 4.11
CA THR A 89 -13.83 14.81 4.21
C THR A 89 -13.57 14.19 2.85
N MET A 90 -12.33 13.79 2.61
CA MET A 90 -11.93 12.94 1.48
C MET A 90 -11.15 11.73 1.97
N ILE A 91 -11.36 10.60 1.30
CA ILE A 91 -10.67 9.35 1.56
C ILE A 91 -9.71 9.07 0.42
N CYS A 92 -8.50 8.61 0.72
CA CYS A 92 -7.48 8.23 -0.27
C CYS A 92 -7.11 6.75 -0.09
N LEU A 93 -7.43 5.93 -1.08
CA LEU A 93 -7.24 4.47 -1.04
C LEU A 93 -6.30 4.01 -2.16
N ARG A 94 -5.79 2.79 -1.98
CA ARG A 94 -5.11 2.06 -3.05
C ARG A 94 -6.14 1.38 -3.95
N GLU A 95 -5.79 1.28 -5.23
CA GLU A 95 -6.52 0.47 -6.19
C GLU A 95 -6.19 -1.02 -5.98
N PRO A 96 -7.19 -1.93 -5.94
CA PRO A 96 -6.93 -3.36 -5.77
C PRO A 96 -6.34 -4.01 -7.02
N SER A 97 -5.48 -5.00 -6.81
CA SER A 97 -4.89 -5.83 -7.86
C SER A 97 -5.77 -7.04 -8.15
N LEU A 98 -5.86 -7.45 -9.42
CA LEU A 98 -6.63 -8.63 -9.84
C LEU A 98 -6.13 -9.93 -9.22
N GLY A 99 -4.82 -10.08 -9.04
CA GLY A 99 -4.25 -11.30 -8.48
C GLY A 99 -4.83 -11.66 -7.12
N PRO A 100 -4.80 -10.79 -6.10
CA PRO A 100 -5.48 -11.00 -4.83
C PRO A 100 -6.99 -11.19 -4.97
N CYS A 101 -7.67 -10.42 -5.83
CA CYS A 101 -9.12 -10.55 -6.04
C CYS A 101 -9.52 -11.95 -6.53
N MET A 102 -8.75 -12.52 -7.45
CA MET A 102 -8.98 -13.87 -7.98
C MET A 102 -8.38 -14.97 -7.10
N GLY A 103 -7.48 -14.61 -6.17
CA GLY A 103 -6.70 -15.53 -5.35
C GLY A 103 -7.32 -15.86 -4.01
N ILE A 104 -6.98 -15.12 -2.99
CA ILE A 104 -7.33 -15.48 -1.60
C ILE A 104 -8.51 -14.68 -1.10
N LYS A 105 -8.65 -13.40 -1.49
CA LYS A 105 -9.56 -12.50 -0.81
C LYS A 105 -9.68 -11.16 -1.51
N GLY A 106 -10.83 -10.56 -1.28
CA GLY A 106 -11.30 -9.27 -1.59
C GLY A 106 -10.36 -8.13 -1.84
N GLY A 107 -10.84 -7.25 -2.68
CA GLY A 107 -10.19 -6.03 -3.02
C GLY A 107 -10.16 -5.02 -1.87
N ALA A 108 -9.60 -3.86 -2.13
CA ALA A 108 -9.46 -2.76 -1.17
C ALA A 108 -10.67 -1.80 -1.19
N ALA A 109 -11.89 -2.34 -1.31
CA ALA A 109 -13.11 -1.52 -1.37
C ALA A 109 -13.75 -1.22 0.00
N GLY A 110 -13.27 -1.84 1.07
CA GLY A 110 -13.92 -1.88 2.37
C GLY A 110 -14.85 -3.08 2.51
N GLY A 111 -15.81 -3.04 3.42
CA GLY A 111 -16.77 -4.13 3.63
C GLY A 111 -18.03 -3.67 4.36
N GLY A 112 -19.09 -4.46 4.26
CA GLY A 112 -20.39 -4.15 4.83
C GLY A 112 -20.92 -2.80 4.35
N TYR A 113 -21.36 -1.99 5.30
CA TYR A 113 -21.86 -0.63 5.02
C TYR A 113 -20.77 0.46 5.00
N ALA A 114 -19.50 0.06 5.11
CA ALA A 114 -18.35 0.93 4.95
C ALA A 114 -17.53 0.53 3.71
N GLN A 115 -18.08 0.79 2.54
CA GLN A 115 -17.50 0.48 1.22
C GLN A 115 -17.44 1.71 0.32
N VAL A 116 -16.49 1.68 -0.62
CA VAL A 116 -16.47 2.55 -1.80
C VAL A 116 -17.13 1.84 -2.98
N VAL A 117 -17.86 2.59 -3.78
CA VAL A 117 -18.61 2.09 -4.94
C VAL A 117 -18.33 2.96 -6.17
N PRO A 118 -18.37 2.38 -7.40
CA PRO A 118 -18.77 1.02 -7.79
C PRO A 118 -17.71 -0.04 -7.44
N MET A 119 -18.07 -1.03 -6.61
CA MET A 119 -17.14 -2.01 -6.08
C MET A 119 -16.66 -3.00 -7.15
N GLU A 120 -17.54 -3.46 -8.03
CA GLU A 120 -17.22 -4.40 -9.10
C GLU A 120 -16.17 -3.81 -10.05
N ASP A 121 -16.39 -2.58 -10.51
CA ASP A 121 -15.45 -1.88 -11.40
C ASP A 121 -14.08 -1.71 -10.72
N LEU A 122 -14.10 -1.30 -9.45
CA LEU A 122 -12.87 -1.08 -8.68
C LEU A 122 -12.04 -2.37 -8.57
N ASN A 123 -12.68 -3.51 -8.32
CA ASN A 123 -11.98 -4.78 -8.09
C ASN A 123 -11.58 -5.51 -9.39
N LEU A 124 -12.17 -5.19 -10.52
CA LEU A 124 -11.93 -5.86 -11.80
C LEU A 124 -11.17 -4.94 -12.77
N HIS A 125 -11.88 -4.14 -13.54
CA HIS A 125 -11.31 -3.19 -14.51
C HIS A 125 -11.79 -1.78 -14.18
N PHE A 126 -10.99 -1.05 -13.41
CA PHE A 126 -11.40 0.25 -12.90
C PHE A 126 -11.37 1.34 -13.99
N THR A 127 -10.20 1.90 -14.24
CA THR A 127 -9.99 2.94 -15.27
C THR A 127 -8.79 2.66 -16.17
N GLY A 128 -8.20 1.48 -16.04
CA GLY A 128 -7.10 1.00 -16.88
C GLY A 128 -5.69 1.33 -16.37
N ASP A 129 -5.53 1.85 -15.17
CA ASP A 129 -4.23 2.26 -14.64
C ASP A 129 -3.26 1.08 -14.53
N PHE A 130 -3.71 -0.06 -14.02
CA PHE A 130 -2.88 -1.25 -13.90
C PHE A 130 -2.50 -1.85 -15.25
N HIS A 131 -3.41 -1.79 -16.21
CA HIS A 131 -3.12 -2.19 -17.58
C HIS A 131 -2.06 -1.28 -18.22
N ALA A 132 -2.15 0.03 -18.00
CA ALA A 132 -1.14 0.99 -18.48
C ALA A 132 0.23 0.73 -17.84
N ILE A 133 0.28 0.45 -16.54
CA ILE A 133 1.51 0.11 -15.81
C ILE A 133 2.12 -1.18 -16.36
N THR A 134 1.31 -2.22 -16.52
CA THR A 134 1.75 -3.50 -17.11
C THR A 134 2.31 -3.30 -18.51
N SER A 135 1.63 -2.51 -19.33
CA SER A 135 2.06 -2.23 -20.72
C SER A 135 3.39 -1.46 -20.75
N ALA A 136 3.54 -0.43 -19.93
CA ALA A 136 4.79 0.35 -19.84
C ALA A 136 5.96 -0.50 -19.35
N ASN A 137 5.72 -1.34 -18.33
CA ASN A 137 6.73 -2.25 -17.79
C ASN A 137 7.21 -3.26 -18.84
N ASN A 138 6.28 -3.86 -19.58
CA ASN A 138 6.60 -4.89 -20.57
C ASN A 138 7.16 -4.29 -21.86
N LEU A 139 6.79 -3.05 -22.20
CA LEU A 139 7.44 -2.29 -23.27
C LEU A 139 8.95 -2.12 -22.98
N LEU A 140 9.30 -1.72 -21.75
CA LEU A 140 10.69 -1.56 -21.34
C LEU A 140 11.45 -2.90 -21.44
N ALA A 141 10.84 -4.02 -21.02
CA ALA A 141 11.42 -5.35 -21.16
C ALA A 141 11.62 -5.74 -22.62
N ALA A 142 10.65 -5.45 -23.47
CA ALA A 142 10.75 -5.73 -24.91
C ALA A 142 11.84 -4.88 -25.59
N LEU A 143 11.96 -3.60 -25.25
CA LEU A 143 13.01 -2.72 -25.78
C LEU A 143 14.41 -3.16 -25.33
N LEU A 144 14.54 -3.64 -24.09
CA LEU A 144 15.78 -4.20 -23.57
C LEU A 144 16.23 -5.43 -24.38
N ASP A 145 15.35 -6.41 -24.54
CA ASP A 145 15.66 -7.63 -25.28
C ASP A 145 15.88 -7.34 -26.78
N ASN A 146 15.13 -6.40 -27.36
CA ASN A 146 15.34 -5.94 -28.72
C ASN A 146 16.72 -5.26 -28.89
N HIS A 147 17.15 -4.46 -27.92
CA HIS A 147 18.49 -3.83 -27.95
C HIS A 147 19.60 -4.90 -27.98
N ILE A 148 19.49 -5.93 -27.14
CA ILE A 148 20.44 -7.04 -27.11
C ILE A 148 20.42 -7.77 -28.46
N GLN A 149 19.26 -8.04 -29.02
CA GLN A 149 19.10 -8.75 -30.31
C GLN A 149 19.66 -7.96 -31.50
N GLN A 150 19.51 -6.65 -31.50
CA GLN A 150 19.89 -5.75 -32.62
C GLN A 150 21.32 -5.20 -32.51
N GLY A 151 22.22 -5.96 -31.91
CA GLY A 151 23.64 -5.66 -31.89
C GLY A 151 24.20 -5.15 -30.56
N ASN A 152 23.36 -4.95 -29.55
CA ASN A 152 23.78 -4.67 -28.17
C ASN A 152 24.83 -3.56 -28.03
N ALA A 153 24.58 -2.40 -28.64
CA ALA A 153 25.54 -1.28 -28.71
C ALA A 153 25.95 -0.76 -27.30
N LEU A 154 25.09 -0.92 -26.29
CA LEU A 154 25.41 -0.56 -24.89
C LEU A 154 26.25 -1.60 -24.15
N GLY A 155 26.54 -2.77 -24.78
CA GLY A 155 27.34 -3.82 -24.16
C GLY A 155 26.69 -4.46 -22.93
N ILE A 156 25.37 -4.65 -22.95
CA ILE A 156 24.62 -5.28 -21.86
C ILE A 156 25.06 -6.74 -21.72
N ASP A 157 25.39 -7.17 -20.50
CA ASP A 157 25.57 -8.58 -20.19
C ASP A 157 24.18 -9.23 -19.97
N PRO A 158 23.76 -10.17 -20.86
CA PRO A 158 22.44 -10.80 -20.73
C PRO A 158 22.23 -11.56 -19.42
N ARG A 159 23.30 -11.90 -18.71
CA ARG A 159 23.26 -12.55 -17.39
C ARG A 159 23.06 -11.54 -16.25
N GLN A 160 23.15 -10.23 -16.53
CA GLN A 160 22.99 -9.16 -15.58
C GLN A 160 21.77 -8.26 -15.89
N VAL A 161 20.77 -8.80 -16.55
CA VAL A 161 19.47 -8.16 -16.71
C VAL A 161 18.73 -8.25 -15.38
N VAL A 162 18.35 -7.09 -14.84
CA VAL A 162 17.63 -6.97 -13.56
C VAL A 162 16.16 -6.58 -13.74
N TRP A 163 15.78 -6.04 -14.89
CA TRP A 163 14.41 -5.70 -15.22
C TRP A 163 13.56 -6.94 -15.45
N LYS A 164 12.40 -6.99 -14.81
CA LYS A 164 11.47 -8.12 -14.85
C LYS A 164 10.22 -7.74 -15.63
N ARG A 165 9.59 -8.70 -16.28
CA ARG A 165 8.24 -8.57 -16.84
C ARG A 165 7.21 -8.55 -15.73
N CYS A 166 5.99 -8.10 -16.01
CA CYS A 166 4.92 -8.15 -15.03
C CYS A 166 3.58 -8.58 -15.65
N VAL A 167 2.72 -9.08 -14.79
CA VAL A 167 1.31 -9.41 -15.08
C VAL A 167 0.50 -9.19 -13.80
N ASP A 168 -0.71 -8.66 -13.91
CA ASP A 168 -1.56 -8.42 -12.74
C ASP A 168 -2.41 -9.67 -12.41
N MET A 169 -1.72 -10.77 -12.12
CA MET A 169 -2.33 -12.05 -11.75
C MET A 169 -1.38 -12.86 -10.86
N ASN A 170 -1.95 -13.70 -9.99
CA ASN A 170 -1.19 -14.65 -9.19
C ASN A 170 -0.86 -15.88 -10.03
N ASP A 171 0.38 -15.99 -10.52
CA ASP A 171 0.83 -17.11 -11.34
C ASP A 171 2.24 -17.57 -10.97
N ARG A 172 2.32 -18.62 -10.14
CA ARG A 172 3.60 -19.13 -9.61
C ARG A 172 4.55 -19.68 -10.65
N VAL A 173 4.03 -20.14 -11.80
CA VAL A 173 4.89 -20.71 -12.84
C VAL A 173 5.70 -19.67 -13.59
N LEU A 174 5.30 -18.39 -13.48
CA LEU A 174 6.00 -17.25 -14.07
C LEU A 174 7.16 -16.72 -13.21
N ARG A 175 7.39 -17.28 -12.02
CA ARG A 175 8.49 -16.84 -11.15
C ARG A 175 9.85 -16.95 -11.79
N ASN A 176 10.08 -18.04 -12.51
CA ASN A 176 11.30 -18.27 -13.27
C ASN A 176 10.91 -18.87 -14.61
N VAL A 177 11.29 -18.20 -15.69
CA VAL A 177 10.98 -18.60 -17.06
C VAL A 177 12.23 -18.50 -17.92
N VAL A 178 12.25 -19.21 -19.03
CA VAL A 178 13.29 -19.07 -20.06
C VAL A 178 12.65 -18.35 -21.24
N VAL A 179 13.25 -17.24 -21.65
CA VAL A 179 12.81 -16.45 -22.82
C VAL A 179 13.78 -16.59 -23.99
N GLY A 180 13.35 -16.23 -25.20
CA GLY A 180 14.17 -16.24 -26.39
C GLY A 180 14.45 -17.67 -26.95
N LEU A 181 13.65 -18.67 -26.55
CA LEU A 181 13.74 -20.02 -27.09
C LEU A 181 13.31 -20.03 -28.56
N GLY A 182 14.02 -20.80 -29.36
CA GLY A 182 13.73 -20.95 -30.79
C GLY A 182 14.99 -20.76 -31.63
N ASN A 183 14.87 -20.04 -32.72
CA ASN A 183 15.97 -19.78 -33.63
C ASN A 183 16.57 -18.36 -33.40
N LYS A 184 17.58 -18.00 -34.23
CA LYS A 184 18.29 -16.73 -34.13
C LYS A 184 17.37 -15.49 -34.14
N MET A 185 16.17 -15.60 -34.74
CA MET A 185 15.22 -14.48 -34.83
C MET A 185 14.36 -14.31 -33.58
N ASP A 186 14.35 -15.29 -32.66
CA ASP A 186 13.50 -15.31 -31.49
C ASP A 186 14.16 -14.64 -30.26
N GLY A 187 15.39 -14.16 -30.40
CA GLY A 187 16.11 -13.41 -29.37
C GLY A 187 17.26 -14.19 -28.72
N MET A 188 17.83 -13.62 -27.67
CA MET A 188 18.87 -14.26 -26.87
C MET A 188 18.21 -15.11 -25.77
N VAL A 189 18.60 -16.40 -25.70
CA VAL A 189 18.10 -17.29 -24.63
C VAL A 189 18.68 -16.85 -23.29
N ARG A 190 17.79 -16.56 -22.35
CA ARG A 190 18.15 -16.20 -20.97
C ARG A 190 17.04 -16.55 -19.98
N GLU A 191 17.40 -16.61 -18.71
CA GLU A 191 16.41 -16.63 -17.62
C GLU A 191 15.74 -15.26 -17.50
N ASP A 192 14.45 -15.28 -17.25
CA ASP A 192 13.65 -14.10 -16.93
C ASP A 192 12.68 -14.39 -15.78
N HIS A 193 12.07 -13.37 -15.25
CA HIS A 193 11.14 -13.45 -14.12
C HIS A 193 9.96 -12.53 -14.36
N PHE A 194 8.79 -12.92 -13.84
CA PHE A 194 7.63 -12.04 -13.76
C PHE A 194 7.39 -11.63 -12.30
N VAL A 195 6.99 -10.40 -12.14
CA VAL A 195 6.43 -9.89 -10.88
C VAL A 195 4.96 -9.56 -11.08
N ILE A 196 4.17 -9.57 -10.03
CA ILE A 196 2.81 -9.02 -10.10
C ILE A 196 2.90 -7.50 -10.33
N THR A 197 1.98 -6.93 -11.11
CA THR A 197 2.05 -5.51 -11.52
C THR A 197 2.23 -4.55 -10.34
N VAL A 198 1.58 -4.81 -9.22
CA VAL A 198 1.70 -4.00 -7.98
C VAL A 198 3.06 -4.10 -7.28
N ALA A 199 3.90 -5.05 -7.67
CA ALA A 199 5.29 -5.18 -7.21
C ALA A 199 6.30 -4.52 -8.16
N SER A 200 5.86 -4.03 -9.32
CA SER A 200 6.73 -3.38 -10.29
C SER A 200 7.25 -2.03 -9.79
N GLU A 201 8.46 -1.65 -10.21
CA GLU A 201 9.00 -0.33 -9.92
C GLU A 201 8.13 0.79 -10.53
N ILE A 202 7.51 0.54 -11.68
CA ILE A 202 6.63 1.52 -12.35
C ILE A 202 5.40 1.84 -11.48
N MET A 203 4.83 0.86 -10.79
CA MET A 203 3.77 1.13 -9.81
C MET A 203 4.24 2.07 -8.70
N ALA A 204 5.42 1.83 -8.14
CA ALA A 204 6.00 2.71 -7.12
C ALA A 204 6.29 4.11 -7.67
N ILE A 205 6.84 4.20 -8.88
CA ILE A 205 7.10 5.47 -9.56
C ILE A 205 5.81 6.26 -9.76
N LEU A 206 4.75 5.65 -10.29
CA LEU A 206 3.45 6.31 -10.48
C LEU A 206 2.91 6.90 -9.16
N CYS A 207 3.06 6.15 -8.07
CA CYS A 207 2.58 6.57 -6.75
C CYS A 207 3.41 7.68 -6.11
N LEU A 208 4.70 7.80 -6.46
CA LEU A 208 5.62 8.78 -5.86
C LEU A 208 5.82 10.02 -6.74
N ALA A 209 5.43 9.98 -8.01
CA ALA A 209 5.57 11.10 -8.93
C ALA A 209 4.68 12.27 -8.54
N ASP A 210 5.24 13.48 -8.59
CA ASP A 210 4.50 14.71 -8.32
C ASP A 210 3.66 15.16 -9.53
N ASP A 211 4.20 15.00 -10.73
CA ASP A 211 3.53 15.37 -11.99
C ASP A 211 4.04 14.53 -13.16
N LEU A 212 3.57 14.85 -14.37
CA LEU A 212 3.93 14.11 -15.58
C LEU A 212 5.43 14.26 -15.93
N GLU A 213 6.01 15.40 -15.64
CA GLU A 213 7.44 15.65 -15.91
C GLU A 213 8.32 14.88 -14.91
N ASP A 214 7.96 14.86 -13.62
CA ASP A 214 8.63 14.06 -12.61
C ASP A 214 8.46 12.56 -12.90
N LEU A 215 7.27 12.12 -13.33
CA LEU A 215 7.04 10.75 -13.80
C LEU A 215 8.05 10.38 -14.90
N LYS A 216 8.18 11.22 -15.92
CA LYS A 216 9.11 11.00 -17.03
C LYS A 216 10.56 10.91 -16.57
N LYS A 217 11.00 11.81 -15.69
CA LYS A 217 12.35 11.81 -15.12
C LYS A 217 12.63 10.54 -14.32
N ARG A 218 11.65 10.10 -13.52
CA ARG A 218 11.77 8.86 -12.73
C ARG A 218 11.86 7.63 -13.61
N LEU A 219 11.02 7.52 -14.64
CA LEU A 219 11.05 6.41 -15.60
C LEU A 219 12.42 6.32 -16.28
N GLY A 220 13.01 7.46 -16.67
CA GLY A 220 14.33 7.50 -17.32
C GLY A 220 15.46 6.93 -16.46
N ARG A 221 15.37 7.07 -15.13
CA ARG A 221 16.40 6.59 -14.18
C ARG A 221 16.33 5.10 -13.86
N ILE A 222 15.29 4.38 -14.27
CA ILE A 222 15.16 2.95 -14.01
C ILE A 222 16.42 2.23 -14.51
N ILE A 223 17.05 1.45 -13.64
CA ILE A 223 18.16 0.56 -14.01
C ILE A 223 17.58 -0.75 -14.52
N VAL A 224 17.90 -1.12 -15.75
CA VAL A 224 17.34 -2.33 -16.41
C VAL A 224 18.32 -3.50 -16.46
N ALA A 225 19.61 -3.21 -16.52
CA ALA A 225 20.67 -4.19 -16.65
C ALA A 225 22.03 -3.57 -16.28
N TYR A 226 23.07 -4.39 -16.37
CA TYR A 226 24.45 -3.93 -16.27
C TYR A 226 25.24 -4.40 -17.48
N THR A 227 26.26 -3.62 -17.86
CA THR A 227 27.18 -3.95 -18.96
C THR A 227 28.15 -5.05 -18.54
N PHE A 228 28.90 -5.61 -19.50
CA PHE A 228 30.00 -6.53 -19.22
C PHE A 228 31.09 -5.93 -18.29
N SER A 229 31.24 -4.59 -18.27
CA SER A 229 32.12 -3.88 -17.34
C SER A 229 31.48 -3.58 -15.98
N GLY A 230 30.18 -3.90 -15.80
CA GLY A 230 29.45 -3.69 -14.55
C GLY A 230 28.79 -2.32 -14.41
N GLU A 231 28.78 -1.49 -15.44
CA GLU A 231 28.12 -0.18 -15.44
C GLU A 231 26.60 -0.34 -15.57
N PRO A 232 25.77 0.46 -14.84
CA PRO A 232 24.33 0.38 -14.96
C PRO A 232 23.84 0.89 -16.32
N VAL A 233 22.82 0.24 -16.86
CA VAL A 233 22.09 0.68 -18.06
C VAL A 233 20.69 1.11 -17.65
N THR A 234 20.27 2.30 -18.10
CA THR A 234 19.00 2.90 -17.74
C THR A 234 17.96 2.83 -18.87
N ALA A 235 16.69 3.00 -18.51
CA ALA A 235 15.59 3.10 -19.46
C ALA A 235 15.79 4.26 -20.45
N ASP A 236 16.38 5.36 -20.01
CA ASP A 236 16.67 6.51 -20.87
C ASP A 236 17.69 6.18 -21.97
N GLN A 237 18.72 5.41 -21.65
CA GLN A 237 19.71 4.93 -22.63
C GLN A 237 19.10 3.97 -23.66
N LEU A 238 17.99 3.31 -23.34
CA LEU A 238 17.20 2.50 -24.29
C LEU A 238 16.18 3.33 -25.07
N HIS A 239 16.12 4.64 -24.86
CA HIS A 239 15.13 5.55 -25.44
C HIS A 239 13.66 5.16 -25.16
N ALA A 240 13.41 4.47 -24.03
CA ALA A 240 12.10 3.95 -23.65
C ALA A 240 11.20 5.02 -22.99
N THR A 241 11.80 6.02 -22.36
CA THR A 241 11.16 6.95 -21.43
C THR A 241 9.96 7.67 -22.02
N GLY A 242 10.05 8.16 -23.27
CA GLY A 242 8.95 8.87 -23.92
C GLY A 242 7.72 8.01 -24.16
N ALA A 243 7.91 6.80 -24.70
CA ALA A 243 6.83 5.85 -24.96
C ALA A 243 6.17 5.34 -23.68
N MET A 244 6.96 5.06 -22.64
CA MET A 244 6.44 4.68 -21.33
C MET A 244 5.60 5.80 -20.71
N THR A 245 6.06 7.05 -20.79
CA THR A 245 5.30 8.22 -20.31
C THR A 245 3.99 8.38 -21.07
N ALA A 246 3.99 8.16 -22.40
CA ALA A 246 2.77 8.22 -23.21
C ALA A 246 1.74 7.16 -22.77
N LEU A 247 2.17 5.92 -22.48
CA LEU A 247 1.31 4.87 -21.95
C LEU A 247 0.71 5.22 -20.58
N LEU A 248 1.45 5.94 -19.74
CA LEU A 248 1.08 6.30 -18.37
C LEU A 248 0.39 7.66 -18.24
N LYS A 249 0.24 8.40 -19.35
CA LYS A 249 -0.28 9.78 -19.34
C LYS A 249 -1.64 9.93 -18.65
N ASP A 250 -2.53 8.97 -18.83
CA ASP A 250 -3.84 9.00 -18.20
C ASP A 250 -3.83 8.29 -16.83
N ALA A 251 -2.98 7.29 -16.66
CA ALA A 251 -2.82 6.57 -15.40
C ALA A 251 -2.33 7.45 -14.24
N ILE A 252 -1.58 8.53 -14.51
CA ILE A 252 -1.10 9.46 -13.47
C ILE A 252 -2.23 10.33 -12.88
N LYS A 253 -3.39 10.42 -13.54
CA LYS A 253 -4.54 11.19 -13.05
C LYS A 253 -5.24 10.40 -11.95
N PRO A 254 -5.47 10.98 -10.74
CA PRO A 254 -6.23 10.31 -9.69
C PRO A 254 -7.66 9.98 -10.11
N ASN A 255 -8.17 8.85 -9.65
CA ASN A 255 -9.55 8.43 -9.86
C ASN A 255 -10.42 8.88 -8.69
N ILE A 256 -11.62 9.40 -8.97
CA ILE A 256 -12.63 9.76 -7.98
C ILE A 256 -13.83 8.84 -8.06
N ILE A 257 -14.28 8.37 -6.90
CA ILE A 257 -15.50 7.59 -6.66
C ILE A 257 -16.17 8.06 -5.37
N GLN A 258 -17.10 7.29 -4.83
CA GLN A 258 -17.85 7.62 -3.62
C GLN A 258 -17.94 6.42 -2.67
N THR A 259 -18.20 6.70 -1.40
CA THR A 259 -18.64 5.67 -0.46
C THR A 259 -20.14 5.42 -0.60
N LEU A 260 -20.66 4.38 0.07
CA LEU A 260 -22.11 4.11 0.16
C LEU A 260 -22.89 5.32 0.69
N GLU A 261 -22.27 6.14 1.53
CA GLU A 261 -22.89 7.36 2.10
C GLU A 261 -22.44 8.64 1.36
N HIS A 262 -21.93 8.51 0.14
CA HIS A 262 -21.56 9.59 -0.77
C HIS A 262 -20.41 10.50 -0.28
N THR A 263 -19.52 10.00 0.56
CA THR A 263 -18.26 10.67 0.87
C THR A 263 -17.31 10.49 -0.33
N PRO A 264 -16.70 11.56 -0.85
CA PRO A 264 -15.76 11.44 -1.96
C PRO A 264 -14.52 10.64 -1.60
N ALA A 265 -14.10 9.75 -2.50
CA ALA A 265 -12.90 8.94 -2.35
C ALA A 265 -12.03 9.01 -3.60
N LEU A 266 -10.72 9.22 -3.41
CA LEU A 266 -9.72 9.11 -4.45
C LEU A 266 -9.06 7.74 -4.36
N VAL A 267 -9.06 7.00 -5.46
CA VAL A 267 -8.42 5.70 -5.55
C VAL A 267 -7.35 5.78 -6.62
N HIS A 268 -6.08 5.59 -6.25
CA HIS A 268 -4.99 5.79 -7.19
C HIS A 268 -3.72 5.06 -6.78
N GLY A 269 -3.26 4.13 -7.64
CA GLY A 269 -2.12 3.27 -7.41
C GLY A 269 -2.34 2.22 -6.32
N GLY A 270 -1.55 1.17 -6.32
CA GLY A 270 -1.74 0.04 -5.40
C GLY A 270 -0.47 -0.74 -5.07
N PRO A 271 0.66 -0.10 -4.70
CA PRO A 271 1.89 -0.83 -4.40
C PRO A 271 1.71 -1.68 -3.15
N PHE A 272 2.29 -2.89 -3.13
CA PHE A 272 2.26 -3.76 -1.95
C PHE A 272 3.20 -3.24 -0.85
N ALA A 273 2.74 -3.34 0.41
CA ALA A 273 3.50 -2.82 1.56
C ALA A 273 4.62 -3.74 2.06
N ASN A 274 4.66 -5.00 1.64
CA ASN A 274 5.74 -5.94 2.00
C ASN A 274 6.91 -5.96 1.02
N ILE A 275 6.80 -5.26 -0.11
CA ILE A 275 7.83 -5.20 -1.16
C ILE A 275 8.00 -3.81 -1.78
N ALA A 276 7.10 -2.89 -1.52
CA ALA A 276 7.11 -1.50 -1.93
C ALA A 276 6.58 -0.62 -0.78
N HIS A 277 6.32 0.67 -1.02
CA HIS A 277 5.94 1.59 0.06
C HIS A 277 4.49 1.46 0.54
N GLY A 278 3.63 0.70 -0.16
CA GLY A 278 2.34 0.26 0.37
C GLY A 278 1.27 1.33 0.59
N CYS A 279 1.35 2.46 -0.10
CA CYS A 279 0.46 3.60 0.05
C CYS A 279 -0.10 4.03 -1.30
N ASN A 280 -1.25 4.70 -1.32
CA ASN A 280 -1.76 5.33 -2.52
C ASN A 280 -0.84 6.48 -3.00
N SER A 281 -1.17 7.08 -4.15
CA SER A 281 -0.30 8.08 -4.75
C SER A 281 -0.16 9.37 -3.94
N VAL A 282 1.00 9.99 -4.07
CA VAL A 282 1.30 11.32 -3.55
C VAL A 282 0.34 12.37 -4.13
N ARG A 283 0.07 12.29 -5.45
CA ARG A 283 -0.85 13.22 -6.14
C ARG A 283 -2.26 13.19 -5.54
N ALA A 284 -2.83 12.00 -5.36
CA ALA A 284 -4.16 11.86 -4.77
C ALA A 284 -4.20 12.43 -3.33
N THR A 285 -3.20 12.11 -2.51
CA THR A 285 -3.14 12.61 -1.12
C THR A 285 -2.97 14.13 -1.07
N LYS A 286 -2.04 14.69 -1.86
CA LYS A 286 -1.84 16.15 -1.92
C LYS A 286 -3.10 16.87 -2.41
N MET A 287 -3.76 16.35 -3.45
CA MET A 287 -5.00 16.93 -3.97
C MET A 287 -6.12 16.89 -2.92
N ALA A 288 -6.34 15.75 -2.28
CA ALA A 288 -7.36 15.61 -1.24
C ALA A 288 -7.14 16.60 -0.09
N LEU A 289 -5.90 16.75 0.38
CA LEU A 289 -5.54 17.72 1.42
C LEU A 289 -5.89 19.18 1.05
N LYS A 290 -5.90 19.52 -0.23
CA LYS A 290 -6.25 20.87 -0.70
C LYS A 290 -7.75 21.05 -0.94
N LEU A 291 -8.50 19.96 -1.01
CA LEU A 291 -9.93 19.95 -1.33
C LEU A 291 -10.81 19.64 -0.11
N SER A 292 -10.25 19.23 1.01
CA SER A 292 -11.01 18.82 2.20
C SER A 292 -10.43 19.41 3.48
N ASP A 293 -11.26 19.47 4.53
CA ASP A 293 -10.82 19.82 5.88
C ASP A 293 -10.00 18.69 6.48
N ILE A 294 -10.40 17.44 6.17
CA ILE A 294 -9.77 16.22 6.68
C ILE A 294 -9.60 15.23 5.52
N THR A 295 -8.38 14.81 5.30
CA THR A 295 -8.02 13.72 4.39
C THR A 295 -7.64 12.50 5.20
N ILE A 296 -8.24 11.35 4.88
CA ILE A 296 -7.93 10.06 5.50
C ILE A 296 -7.27 9.19 4.45
N THR A 297 -6.14 8.60 4.79
CA THR A 297 -5.45 7.61 3.95
C THR A 297 -5.06 6.39 4.76
N GLU A 298 -4.70 5.31 4.09
CA GLU A 298 -4.27 4.08 4.72
C GLU A 298 -2.87 3.64 4.26
N ALA A 299 -2.23 2.81 5.08
CA ALA A 299 -1.01 2.10 4.71
C ALA A 299 -1.22 0.59 4.84
N GLY A 300 -0.60 -0.18 3.94
CA GLY A 300 -0.80 -1.64 3.86
C GLY A 300 -0.20 -2.40 5.03
N PHE A 301 -0.80 -3.54 5.39
CA PHE A 301 -0.38 -4.42 6.49
C PHE A 301 -0.34 -3.72 7.87
N GLY A 302 0.58 -4.14 8.74
CA GLY A 302 0.77 -3.57 10.05
C GLY A 302 1.57 -2.27 10.05
N ALA A 303 1.57 -1.56 11.18
CA ALA A 303 2.27 -0.29 11.32
C ALA A 303 3.79 -0.44 11.21
N ASP A 304 4.32 -1.61 11.49
CA ASP A 304 5.74 -1.95 11.32
C ASP A 304 6.19 -1.97 9.86
N LEU A 305 5.28 -2.18 8.91
CA LEU A 305 5.53 -2.17 7.47
C LEU A 305 4.94 -0.94 6.79
N GLY A 306 3.61 -0.85 6.76
CA GLY A 306 2.91 0.18 6.00
C GLY A 306 3.08 1.57 6.58
N ALA A 307 2.87 1.75 7.89
CA ALA A 307 3.00 3.07 8.50
C ALA A 307 4.46 3.53 8.52
N GLU A 308 5.43 2.64 8.79
CA GLU A 308 6.85 2.98 8.71
C GLU A 308 7.20 3.54 7.33
N LYS A 309 6.81 2.84 6.25
CA LYS A 309 7.07 3.29 4.87
C LYS A 309 6.29 4.54 4.47
N PHE A 310 5.08 4.70 4.99
CA PHE A 310 4.33 5.94 4.83
C PHE A 310 5.11 7.13 5.42
N MET A 311 5.66 6.97 6.62
CA MET A 311 6.43 8.00 7.31
C MET A 311 7.80 8.21 6.63
N ASP A 312 8.61 7.16 6.51
CA ASP A 312 10.00 7.27 6.09
C ASP A 312 10.21 7.35 4.57
N ILE A 313 9.23 6.95 3.76
CA ILE A 313 9.31 7.05 2.30
C ILE A 313 8.35 8.11 1.77
N LYS A 314 7.02 7.89 1.88
CA LYS A 314 6.03 8.76 1.25
C LYS A 314 6.04 10.16 1.83
N CYS A 315 5.93 10.31 3.14
CA CYS A 315 5.92 11.63 3.78
C CYS A 315 7.24 12.38 3.60
N ARG A 316 8.37 11.67 3.75
CA ARG A 316 9.70 12.25 3.53
C ARG A 316 9.84 12.81 2.12
N MET A 317 9.52 12.01 1.09
CA MET A 317 9.70 12.39 -0.32
C MET A 317 8.71 13.46 -0.78
N ALA A 318 7.48 13.43 -0.25
CA ALA A 318 6.40 14.32 -0.68
C ALA A 318 6.23 15.58 0.18
N GLY A 319 6.98 15.70 1.28
CA GLY A 319 6.81 16.81 2.24
C GLY A 319 5.48 16.76 2.99
N LEU A 320 4.89 15.58 3.15
CA LEU A 320 3.65 15.39 3.90
C LEU A 320 3.92 15.29 5.40
N LYS A 321 2.97 15.76 6.20
CA LYS A 321 3.02 15.70 7.67
C LYS A 321 1.67 15.19 8.17
N PRO A 322 1.58 13.95 8.66
CA PRO A 322 0.35 13.44 9.26
C PRO A 322 0.07 14.15 10.59
N ASP A 323 -1.20 14.52 10.80
CA ASP A 323 -1.65 15.20 12.02
C ASP A 323 -2.05 14.21 13.11
N ALA A 324 -2.53 13.04 12.73
CA ALA A 324 -2.86 11.93 13.63
C ALA A 324 -2.78 10.58 12.93
N VAL A 325 -2.65 9.53 13.71
CA VAL A 325 -2.70 8.14 13.27
C VAL A 325 -3.83 7.42 13.98
N VAL A 326 -4.65 6.70 13.24
CA VAL A 326 -5.62 5.74 13.76
C VAL A 326 -5.01 4.34 13.65
N LEU A 327 -4.80 3.70 14.79
CA LEU A 327 -4.24 2.35 14.89
C LEU A 327 -5.38 1.35 15.12
N VAL A 328 -5.66 0.55 14.10
CA VAL A 328 -6.73 -0.47 14.14
C VAL A 328 -6.20 -1.73 14.82
N ALA A 329 -6.91 -2.18 15.84
CA ALA A 329 -6.73 -3.48 16.48
C ALA A 329 -8.02 -4.31 16.35
N THR A 330 -7.91 -5.61 16.51
CA THR A 330 -9.03 -6.54 16.66
C THR A 330 -8.78 -7.48 17.82
N VAL A 331 -9.82 -7.88 18.52
CA VAL A 331 -9.73 -8.91 19.56
C VAL A 331 -9.11 -10.19 19.02
N ARG A 332 -9.51 -10.58 17.81
CA ARG A 332 -8.97 -11.76 17.12
C ARG A 332 -7.46 -11.69 16.90
N ALA A 333 -6.97 -10.57 16.39
CA ALA A 333 -5.53 -10.40 16.15
C ALA A 333 -4.72 -10.43 17.45
N LEU A 334 -5.23 -9.82 18.51
CA LEU A 334 -4.57 -9.83 19.81
C LEU A 334 -4.57 -11.22 20.42
N LYS A 335 -5.67 -11.97 20.37
CA LYS A 335 -5.71 -13.38 20.81
C LYS A 335 -4.78 -14.27 19.97
N TYR A 336 -4.73 -14.08 18.66
CA TYR A 336 -3.81 -14.79 17.77
C TYR A 336 -2.34 -14.51 18.14
N ASN A 337 -1.99 -13.25 18.37
CA ASN A 337 -0.67 -12.86 18.88
C ASN A 337 -0.39 -13.38 20.31
N GLY A 338 -1.42 -13.73 21.06
CA GLY A 338 -1.34 -14.40 22.36
C GLY A 338 -1.24 -15.93 22.29
N GLY A 339 -1.19 -16.49 21.06
CA GLY A 339 -0.99 -17.92 20.81
C GLY A 339 -2.26 -18.75 20.62
N VAL A 340 -3.44 -18.12 20.47
CA VAL A 340 -4.70 -18.85 20.18
C VAL A 340 -4.70 -19.33 18.72
N PRO A 341 -5.02 -20.61 18.47
CA PRO A 341 -5.19 -21.13 17.11
C PRO A 341 -6.28 -20.38 16.34
N LYS A 342 -6.12 -20.30 15.02
CA LYS A 342 -7.02 -19.54 14.15
C LYS A 342 -8.50 -19.96 14.28
N ASP A 343 -8.75 -21.23 14.50
CA ASP A 343 -10.10 -21.82 14.57
C ASP A 343 -10.82 -21.54 15.92
N GLU A 344 -10.07 -21.08 16.94
CA GLU A 344 -10.58 -20.82 18.30
C GLU A 344 -10.71 -19.32 18.63
N LEU A 345 -10.46 -18.42 17.67
CA LEU A 345 -10.42 -16.96 17.88
C LEU A 345 -11.81 -16.35 18.22
N ASN A 346 -12.89 -17.07 18.03
CA ASN A 346 -14.24 -16.58 18.31
C ASN A 346 -14.66 -16.79 19.79
N GLU A 347 -13.91 -17.54 20.57
CA GLU A 347 -14.18 -17.78 22.00
C GLU A 347 -13.51 -16.69 22.86
N GLU A 348 -14.19 -16.26 23.93
CA GLU A 348 -13.61 -15.32 24.88
C GLU A 348 -12.35 -15.92 25.52
N ASN A 349 -11.26 -15.15 25.53
CA ASN A 349 -9.99 -15.57 26.11
C ASN A 349 -9.15 -14.39 26.60
N LEU A 350 -9.42 -13.93 27.82
CA LEU A 350 -8.71 -12.81 28.42
C LEU A 350 -7.23 -13.09 28.70
N ASP A 351 -6.88 -14.35 29.01
CA ASP A 351 -5.48 -14.72 29.24
C ASP A 351 -4.64 -14.62 27.97
N ALA A 352 -5.19 -15.08 26.84
CA ALA A 352 -4.53 -14.94 25.55
C ALA A 352 -4.47 -13.48 25.12
N LEU A 353 -5.53 -12.71 25.38
CA LEU A 353 -5.57 -11.29 25.10
C LEU A 353 -4.47 -10.54 25.89
N ALA A 354 -4.31 -10.86 27.17
CA ALA A 354 -3.25 -10.30 28.01
C ALA A 354 -1.83 -10.66 27.51
N LYS A 355 -1.64 -11.84 26.93
CA LYS A 355 -0.38 -12.22 26.31
C LYS A 355 -0.11 -11.53 24.99
N GLY A 356 -1.15 -11.32 24.18
CA GLY A 356 -1.03 -10.76 22.83
C GLY A 356 -1.05 -9.23 22.78
N ILE A 357 -1.53 -8.56 23.84
CA ILE A 357 -1.67 -7.10 23.89
C ILE A 357 -0.32 -6.36 23.71
N VAL A 358 0.79 -7.02 24.01
CA VAL A 358 2.14 -6.49 23.81
C VAL A 358 2.45 -6.15 22.34
N ASN A 359 1.73 -6.78 21.40
CA ASN A 359 1.82 -6.42 19.98
C ASN A 359 1.22 -5.03 19.75
N LEU A 360 0.05 -4.74 20.30
CA LEU A 360 -0.55 -3.40 20.26
C LEU A 360 0.37 -2.37 20.92
N GLU A 361 0.94 -2.69 22.09
CA GLU A 361 1.88 -1.81 22.77
C GLU A 361 3.05 -1.43 21.89
N LYS A 362 3.69 -2.40 21.24
CA LYS A 362 4.83 -2.15 20.35
C LYS A 362 4.45 -1.27 19.17
N HIS A 363 3.27 -1.45 18.58
CA HIS A 363 2.80 -0.61 17.48
C HIS A 363 2.47 0.82 17.93
N ILE A 364 1.93 1.01 19.12
CA ILE A 364 1.74 2.35 19.73
C ILE A 364 3.10 3.04 19.88
N GLU A 365 4.07 2.37 20.53
CA GLU A 365 5.43 2.89 20.70
C GLU A 365 6.09 3.27 19.37
N ASN A 366 5.95 2.41 18.35
CA ASN A 366 6.50 2.66 17.02
C ASN A 366 5.95 3.95 16.40
N LEU A 367 4.62 4.16 16.47
CA LEU A 367 3.99 5.36 15.93
C LEU A 367 4.36 6.62 16.72
N GLN A 368 4.46 6.51 18.03
CA GLN A 368 4.89 7.62 18.91
C GLN A 368 6.33 8.06 18.61
N LYS A 369 7.21 7.16 18.18
CA LYS A 369 8.59 7.49 17.76
C LYS A 369 8.64 8.43 16.55
N PHE A 370 7.61 8.44 15.72
CA PHE A 370 7.48 9.41 14.63
C PHE A 370 6.93 10.76 15.07
N GLY A 371 6.60 10.94 16.35
CA GLY A 371 6.08 12.20 16.91
C GLY A 371 4.63 12.51 16.55
N VAL A 372 3.84 11.52 16.14
CA VAL A 372 2.45 11.70 15.69
C VAL A 372 1.47 11.21 16.78
N PRO A 373 0.41 11.97 17.12
CA PRO A 373 -0.64 11.51 18.02
C PRO A 373 -1.34 10.25 17.52
N VAL A 374 -1.61 9.29 18.44
CA VAL A 374 -2.21 7.99 18.13
C VAL A 374 -3.59 7.89 18.78
N VAL A 375 -4.59 7.50 17.98
CA VAL A 375 -5.90 7.05 18.43
C VAL A 375 -6.01 5.55 18.14
N VAL A 376 -6.24 4.75 19.15
CA VAL A 376 -6.47 3.30 18.98
C VAL A 376 -7.95 3.08 18.72
N THR A 377 -8.25 2.28 17.71
CA THR A 377 -9.64 1.83 17.47
C THR A 377 -9.72 0.32 17.45
N LEU A 378 -10.75 -0.21 18.05
CA LEU A 378 -11.06 -1.63 17.99
C LEU A 378 -12.13 -1.86 16.92
N ASN A 379 -11.76 -2.53 15.83
CA ASN A 379 -12.72 -2.97 14.82
C ASN A 379 -13.47 -4.19 15.37
N SER A 380 -14.73 -3.99 15.73
CA SER A 380 -15.58 -4.93 16.45
C SER A 380 -16.12 -6.04 15.57
N PHE A 381 -16.13 -7.25 16.09
CA PHE A 381 -16.79 -8.42 15.51
C PHE A 381 -17.90 -8.94 16.44
N VAL A 382 -18.91 -9.59 15.86
CA VAL A 382 -20.07 -10.12 16.62
C VAL A 382 -19.68 -11.11 17.73
N SER A 383 -18.53 -11.78 17.56
CA SER A 383 -17.99 -12.74 18.55
C SER A 383 -17.25 -12.11 19.72
N ASP A 384 -16.93 -10.82 19.66
CA ASP A 384 -16.15 -10.14 20.68
C ASP A 384 -17.04 -9.83 21.91
N THR A 385 -16.46 -9.92 23.11
CA THR A 385 -17.19 -9.72 24.36
C THR A 385 -16.89 -8.38 25.01
N GLU A 386 -17.80 -7.91 25.86
CA GLU A 386 -17.63 -6.67 26.63
C GLU A 386 -16.39 -6.72 27.51
N ALA A 387 -16.09 -7.88 28.12
CA ALA A 387 -14.91 -8.04 28.95
C ALA A 387 -13.61 -7.87 28.15
N GLU A 388 -13.58 -8.35 26.90
CA GLU A 388 -12.44 -8.17 25.99
C GLU A 388 -12.30 -6.69 25.58
N TYR A 389 -13.39 -6.00 25.32
CA TYR A 389 -13.38 -4.56 25.01
C TYR A 389 -12.86 -3.71 26.16
N GLU A 390 -13.36 -3.93 27.37
CA GLU A 390 -12.94 -3.19 28.54
C GLU A 390 -11.48 -3.44 28.90
N PHE A 391 -10.99 -4.65 28.70
CA PHE A 391 -9.57 -4.97 28.88
C PHE A 391 -8.68 -4.12 27.96
N ILE A 392 -9.02 -4.02 26.66
CA ILE A 392 -8.24 -3.27 25.67
C ILE A 392 -8.39 -1.76 25.92
N ARG A 393 -9.61 -1.28 26.22
CA ARG A 393 -9.87 0.13 26.55
C ARG A 393 -8.98 0.59 27.69
N LYS A 394 -9.01 -0.13 28.81
CA LYS A 394 -8.20 0.19 29.99
C LYS A 394 -6.71 0.18 29.69
N PHE A 395 -6.26 -0.81 28.91
CA PHE A 395 -4.86 -0.88 28.48
C PHE A 395 -4.42 0.38 27.71
N CYS A 396 -5.26 0.89 26.82
CA CYS A 396 -4.97 2.10 26.05
C CYS A 396 -4.99 3.36 26.93
N GLU A 397 -5.99 3.48 27.80
CA GLU A 397 -6.13 4.62 28.73
C GLU A 397 -4.94 4.70 29.69
N ASP A 398 -4.49 3.58 30.25
CA ASP A 398 -3.30 3.50 31.15
C ASP A 398 -2.02 3.98 30.45
N ARG A 399 -1.98 4.00 29.10
CA ARG A 399 -0.87 4.51 28.27
C ARG A 399 -1.11 5.88 27.66
N GLY A 400 -2.17 6.55 28.09
CA GLY A 400 -2.51 7.88 27.60
C GLY A 400 -2.92 7.93 26.12
N CYS A 401 -3.35 6.81 25.55
CA CYS A 401 -3.90 6.73 24.21
C CYS A 401 -5.41 6.88 24.22
N GLU A 402 -5.94 7.68 23.29
CA GLU A 402 -7.37 7.71 23.01
C GLU A 402 -7.81 6.36 22.46
N PHE A 403 -9.00 5.92 22.87
CA PHE A 403 -9.59 4.66 22.42
C PHE A 403 -11.03 4.88 21.95
N ALA A 404 -11.42 4.19 20.89
CA ALA A 404 -12.80 4.15 20.40
C ALA A 404 -13.14 2.77 19.83
N LEU A 405 -14.39 2.34 20.02
CA LEU A 405 -14.95 1.18 19.36
C LEU A 405 -15.44 1.58 17.96
N ALA A 406 -15.21 0.72 16.95
CA ALA A 406 -15.69 0.92 15.58
C ALA A 406 -16.56 -0.26 15.15
N GLU A 407 -17.83 0.02 14.83
CA GLU A 407 -18.82 -0.95 14.34
C GLU A 407 -19.25 -0.65 12.88
N VAL A 408 -18.30 -0.10 12.12
CA VAL A 408 -18.58 0.47 10.78
C VAL A 408 -19.00 -0.55 9.74
N TRP A 409 -18.60 -1.81 9.89
CA TRP A 409 -19.01 -2.86 8.96
C TRP A 409 -20.54 -3.03 8.95
N GLY A 410 -21.16 -3.09 10.14
CA GLY A 410 -22.61 -3.28 10.29
C GLY A 410 -23.45 -2.01 10.23
N LYS A 411 -22.86 -0.87 10.61
CA LYS A 411 -23.59 0.39 10.85
C LYS A 411 -23.11 1.55 9.94
N GLY A 412 -22.15 1.32 9.03
CA GLY A 412 -21.62 2.39 8.20
C GLY A 412 -21.02 3.53 9.03
N GLY A 413 -21.25 4.77 8.60
CA GLY A 413 -20.75 5.96 9.30
C GLY A 413 -21.26 6.09 10.73
N ASP A 414 -22.49 5.64 11.04
CA ASP A 414 -23.03 5.69 12.40
C ASP A 414 -22.20 4.85 13.37
N GLY A 415 -21.67 3.72 12.90
CA GLY A 415 -20.76 2.88 13.69
C GLY A 415 -19.36 3.47 13.90
N GLY A 416 -19.03 4.57 13.27
CA GLY A 416 -17.75 5.27 13.37
C GLY A 416 -17.79 6.60 14.13
N ILE A 417 -18.93 7.01 14.65
CA ILE A 417 -19.09 8.34 15.29
C ILE A 417 -18.17 8.50 16.50
N GLU A 418 -18.11 7.52 17.41
CA GLU A 418 -17.20 7.56 18.56
C GLU A 418 -15.74 7.74 18.12
N LEU A 419 -15.29 6.98 17.13
CA LEU A 419 -13.96 7.12 16.57
C LEU A 419 -13.73 8.50 15.94
N ALA A 420 -14.69 9.00 15.18
CA ALA A 420 -14.61 10.33 14.56
C ALA A 420 -14.49 11.45 15.60
N GLU A 421 -15.26 11.39 16.70
CA GLU A 421 -15.18 12.35 17.80
C GLU A 421 -13.81 12.30 18.49
N LYS A 422 -13.27 11.11 18.76
CA LYS A 422 -11.92 10.95 19.32
C LYS A 422 -10.82 11.49 18.41
N VAL A 423 -10.94 11.27 17.10
CA VAL A 423 -10.03 11.83 16.11
C VAL A 423 -10.11 13.36 16.10
N LEU A 424 -11.30 13.95 16.06
CA LEU A 424 -11.48 15.40 16.10
C LEU A 424 -10.92 16.01 17.40
N GLN A 425 -11.21 15.41 18.55
CA GLN A 425 -10.65 15.81 19.84
C GLN A 425 -9.11 15.78 19.81
N THR A 426 -8.53 14.73 19.24
CA THR A 426 -7.07 14.60 19.12
C THR A 426 -6.48 15.70 18.24
N LEU A 427 -7.10 16.00 17.10
CA LEU A 427 -6.67 17.08 16.20
C LEU A 427 -6.74 18.47 16.84
N GLU A 428 -7.67 18.69 17.78
CA GLU A 428 -7.84 19.96 18.49
C GLU A 428 -6.90 20.11 19.70
N THR A 429 -6.57 19.00 20.37
CA THR A 429 -5.86 19.03 21.67
C THR A 429 -4.41 18.60 21.61
N LYS A 430 -3.98 17.93 20.54
CA LYS A 430 -2.63 17.41 20.38
C LYS A 430 -2.00 17.91 19.08
N GLU A 431 -0.75 18.31 19.15
CA GLU A 431 0.04 18.73 17.98
C GLU A 431 0.92 17.58 17.48
N SER A 432 1.00 17.42 16.18
CA SER A 432 1.93 16.48 15.55
C SER A 432 3.31 17.09 15.41
N HIS A 433 4.31 16.39 15.92
CA HIS A 433 5.73 16.71 15.76
C HIS A 433 6.41 15.71 14.84
N TYR A 434 5.72 15.35 13.75
CA TYR A 434 6.18 14.33 12.81
C TYR A 434 7.63 14.57 12.35
N HIS A 435 8.41 13.49 12.42
CA HIS A 435 9.76 13.40 11.87
C HIS A 435 10.05 11.95 11.42
N PRO A 436 10.88 11.77 10.39
CA PRO A 436 11.37 10.44 10.01
C PRO A 436 12.24 9.82 11.10
N ILE A 437 12.29 8.48 11.15
CA ILE A 437 13.03 7.78 12.22
C ILE A 437 14.56 7.79 12.01
N TYR A 438 15.02 8.08 10.81
CA TYR A 438 16.45 8.17 10.47
C TYR A 438 16.76 9.36 9.54
N SER A 439 18.00 9.83 9.56
CA SER A 439 18.51 10.87 8.66
C SER A 439 18.90 10.31 7.30
N ASP A 440 18.76 11.12 6.23
CA ASP A 440 19.21 10.78 4.88
C ASP A 440 20.75 10.63 4.80
N GLU A 441 21.48 11.26 5.74
CA GLU A 441 22.95 11.22 5.77
C GLU A 441 23.54 9.90 6.31
N LEU A 442 22.72 9.03 6.91
CA LEU A 442 23.16 7.70 7.31
C LEU A 442 23.42 6.82 6.08
N SER A 443 24.35 5.88 6.19
CA SER A 443 24.52 4.83 5.19
C SER A 443 23.27 3.96 5.07
N ILE A 444 23.13 3.25 3.96
CA ILE A 444 21.99 2.33 3.78
C ILE A 444 21.95 1.27 4.88
N ALA A 445 23.10 0.73 5.29
CA ALA A 445 23.18 -0.24 6.38
C ALA A 445 22.70 0.36 7.72
N GLU A 446 23.11 1.57 8.07
CA GLU A 446 22.67 2.24 9.30
C GLU A 446 21.15 2.54 9.28
N LYS A 447 20.58 2.89 8.13
CA LYS A 447 19.12 3.06 7.96
C LYS A 447 18.38 1.74 8.21
N ILE A 448 18.86 0.64 7.61
CA ILE A 448 18.32 -0.72 7.83
C ILE A 448 18.38 -1.09 9.31
N GLU A 449 19.53 -0.89 9.96
CA GLU A 449 19.71 -1.18 11.37
C GLU A 449 18.79 -0.35 12.25
N THR A 450 18.59 0.94 11.93
CA THR A 450 17.68 1.82 12.66
C THR A 450 16.24 1.28 12.60
N ILE A 451 15.74 0.94 11.40
CA ILE A 451 14.39 0.38 11.25
C ILE A 451 14.28 -0.93 12.05
N CYS A 452 15.25 -1.85 11.89
CA CYS A 452 15.20 -3.15 12.54
C CYS A 452 15.21 -3.04 14.07
N LYS A 453 16.03 -2.17 14.64
CA LYS A 453 16.12 -1.97 16.09
C LYS A 453 14.92 -1.20 16.64
N GLU A 454 14.60 -0.06 16.04
CA GLU A 454 13.60 0.86 16.58
C GLU A 454 12.17 0.38 16.32
N ILE A 455 11.87 -0.11 15.11
CA ILE A 455 10.52 -0.52 14.72
C ILE A 455 10.26 -1.98 15.04
N TYR A 456 11.16 -2.88 14.66
CA TYR A 456 10.94 -4.32 14.87
C TYR A 456 11.35 -4.79 16.26
N GLY A 457 12.27 -4.09 16.92
CA GLY A 457 12.82 -4.52 18.22
C GLY A 457 13.88 -5.61 18.09
N ALA A 458 14.54 -5.72 16.93
CA ALA A 458 15.60 -6.68 16.68
C ALA A 458 16.85 -6.36 17.51
N LYS A 459 17.56 -7.39 17.92
CA LYS A 459 18.85 -7.29 18.61
C LYS A 459 19.96 -6.84 17.64
N SER A 460 20.00 -7.44 16.46
CA SER A 460 20.99 -7.14 15.43
C SER A 460 20.47 -7.43 14.02
N VAL A 461 21.28 -7.03 13.03
CA VAL A 461 21.04 -7.29 11.61
C VAL A 461 22.20 -8.11 11.07
N VAL A 462 21.87 -9.21 10.40
CA VAL A 462 22.81 -10.11 9.75
C VAL A 462 22.69 -9.97 8.25
N TYR A 463 23.78 -9.62 7.58
CA TYR A 463 23.81 -9.48 6.12
C TYR A 463 24.45 -10.71 5.48
N GLU A 464 23.77 -11.34 4.53
CA GLU A 464 24.37 -12.38 3.70
C GLU A 464 25.48 -11.80 2.79
N PRO A 465 26.44 -12.62 2.32
CA PRO A 465 27.55 -12.14 1.49
C PRO A 465 27.09 -11.40 0.23
N ALA A 466 25.98 -11.84 -0.40
CA ALA A 466 25.41 -11.18 -1.55
C ALA A 466 24.89 -9.76 -1.20
N ALA A 467 24.17 -9.64 -0.09
CA ALA A 467 23.65 -8.36 0.38
C ALA A 467 24.77 -7.35 0.68
N LYS A 468 25.87 -7.80 1.29
CA LYS A 468 27.04 -6.92 1.54
C LYS A 468 27.65 -6.34 0.26
N LYS A 469 27.78 -7.17 -0.78
CA LYS A 469 28.30 -6.72 -2.09
C LYS A 469 27.34 -5.75 -2.77
N GLN A 470 26.04 -6.03 -2.69
CA GLN A 470 24.99 -5.18 -3.26
C GLN A 470 24.94 -3.83 -2.57
N LEU A 471 25.03 -3.77 -1.24
CA LEU A 471 25.09 -2.51 -0.47
C LEU A 471 26.27 -1.65 -0.92
N ALA A 472 27.47 -2.22 -0.98
CA ALA A 472 28.67 -1.50 -1.43
C ALA A 472 28.50 -0.96 -2.85
N ARG A 473 27.91 -1.74 -3.76
CA ARG A 473 27.63 -1.33 -5.14
C ARG A 473 26.63 -0.16 -5.18
N ILE A 474 25.53 -0.24 -4.45
CA ILE A 474 24.48 0.79 -4.40
C ILE A 474 25.06 2.12 -3.90
N GLU A 475 25.88 2.08 -2.86
CA GLU A 475 26.54 3.27 -2.33
C GLU A 475 27.57 3.84 -3.32
N SER A 476 28.35 3.00 -4.01
CA SER A 476 29.30 3.44 -5.04
C SER A 476 28.62 4.08 -6.25
N MET A 477 27.39 3.72 -6.54
CA MET A 477 26.57 4.35 -7.59
C MET A 477 25.93 5.68 -7.16
N GLY A 478 26.12 6.13 -5.91
CA GLY A 478 25.62 7.40 -5.40
C GLY A 478 24.22 7.37 -4.80
N PHE A 479 23.65 6.18 -4.55
CA PHE A 479 22.29 6.04 -3.98
C PHE A 479 22.25 5.94 -2.45
N GLY A 480 23.35 6.25 -1.76
CA GLY A 480 23.45 6.16 -0.29
C GLY A 480 22.44 7.03 0.47
N LYS A 481 21.95 8.13 -0.13
CA LYS A 481 20.95 9.02 0.49
C LYS A 481 19.49 8.53 0.33
N PHE A 482 19.24 7.50 -0.44
CA PHE A 482 17.88 6.99 -0.62
C PHE A 482 17.31 6.41 0.67
N PRO A 483 16.00 6.57 0.93
CA PRO A 483 15.34 5.86 2.00
C PRO A 483 15.29 4.35 1.73
N VAL A 484 15.06 3.58 2.79
CA VAL A 484 15.03 2.12 2.73
C VAL A 484 13.60 1.61 2.81
N CYS A 485 13.28 0.68 1.92
CA CYS A 485 12.06 -0.11 1.92
C CYS A 485 12.38 -1.53 2.40
N MET A 486 12.03 -1.84 3.64
CA MET A 486 12.18 -3.20 4.18
C MET A 486 11.11 -4.12 3.60
N ALA A 487 11.53 -5.18 2.93
CA ALA A 487 10.66 -6.24 2.44
C ALA A 487 10.71 -7.44 3.39
N LYS A 488 9.66 -7.60 4.19
CA LYS A 488 9.55 -8.55 5.29
C LYS A 488 8.17 -9.22 5.28
N ASN A 489 8.03 -10.38 5.93
CA ASN A 489 6.71 -10.95 6.17
C ASN A 489 5.83 -9.98 6.97
N GLN A 490 4.52 -10.08 6.79
CA GLN A 490 3.55 -9.17 7.43
C GLN A 490 3.01 -9.66 8.78
N TYR A 491 3.30 -10.88 9.18
CA TYR A 491 2.64 -11.52 10.34
C TYR A 491 3.39 -11.37 11.66
N SER A 492 4.65 -11.00 11.60
CA SER A 492 5.51 -10.84 12.77
C SER A 492 6.35 -9.58 12.69
N LEU A 493 6.76 -9.04 13.82
CA LEU A 493 7.80 -8.01 13.91
C LEU A 493 9.18 -8.56 13.51
N SER A 494 9.39 -9.87 13.62
CA SER A 494 10.59 -10.57 13.15
C SER A 494 10.50 -10.93 11.66
N ASP A 495 11.60 -11.39 11.08
CA ASP A 495 11.64 -12.03 9.76
C ASP A 495 11.13 -13.48 9.80
N ASP A 496 10.97 -14.08 10.99
CA ASP A 496 10.27 -15.35 11.20
C ASP A 496 8.78 -15.11 11.51
N ALA A 497 7.92 -15.49 10.57
CA ALA A 497 6.47 -15.34 10.69
C ALA A 497 5.83 -16.12 11.86
N LYS A 498 6.56 -17.05 12.50
CA LYS A 498 6.07 -17.83 13.63
C LYS A 498 6.27 -17.13 14.97
N LEU A 499 7.10 -16.11 15.04
CA LEU A 499 7.36 -15.35 16.26
C LEU A 499 6.28 -14.28 16.43
N LEU A 500 5.18 -14.63 17.07
CA LEU A 500 4.03 -13.77 17.28
C LEU A 500 4.20 -12.81 18.47
N GLY A 501 3.29 -11.84 18.61
CA GLY A 501 3.27 -10.90 19.72
C GLY A 501 4.36 -9.83 19.60
N ARG A 502 5.24 -9.79 20.59
CA ARG A 502 6.40 -8.88 20.66
C ARG A 502 7.66 -9.72 20.91
N PRO A 503 8.24 -10.30 19.84
CA PRO A 503 9.45 -11.11 19.99
C PRO A 503 10.62 -10.27 20.48
N GLU A 504 11.53 -10.89 21.23
CA GLU A 504 12.74 -10.30 21.79
C GLU A 504 13.97 -11.13 21.42
N ASN A 505 15.15 -10.52 21.46
CA ASN A 505 16.44 -11.18 21.26
C ASN A 505 16.59 -11.93 19.92
N PHE A 506 15.96 -11.43 18.87
CA PHE A 506 16.04 -11.98 17.52
C PHE A 506 16.93 -11.10 16.60
N ASP A 507 17.44 -11.71 15.54
CA ASP A 507 18.18 -11.04 14.50
C ASP A 507 17.31 -10.93 13.24
N ILE A 508 17.51 -9.88 12.44
CA ILE A 508 16.94 -9.76 11.10
C ILE A 508 18.00 -10.12 10.07
N HIS A 509 17.66 -11.01 9.14
CA HIS A 509 18.57 -11.50 8.10
C HIS A 509 18.28 -10.81 6.78
N ILE A 510 19.23 -10.02 6.29
CA ILE A 510 19.15 -9.37 4.98
C ILE A 510 19.80 -10.29 3.93
N ARG A 511 18.96 -10.84 3.07
CA ARG A 511 19.37 -11.77 2.03
C ARG A 511 19.88 -11.05 0.79
N GLU A 512 19.19 -9.99 0.39
CA GLU A 512 19.41 -9.27 -0.86
C GLU A 512 19.06 -7.80 -0.70
N VAL A 513 19.78 -6.93 -1.40
CA VAL A 513 19.50 -5.50 -1.46
C VAL A 513 19.56 -5.04 -2.91
N TYR A 514 18.57 -4.29 -3.37
CA TYR A 514 18.59 -3.69 -4.70
C TYR A 514 18.01 -2.28 -4.68
N VAL A 515 18.31 -1.50 -5.71
CA VAL A 515 17.82 -0.13 -5.83
C VAL A 515 16.72 -0.01 -6.88
N ASN A 516 15.62 0.62 -6.51
CA ASN A 516 14.60 1.14 -7.41
C ASN A 516 14.94 2.60 -7.71
N ALA A 517 15.87 2.81 -8.64
CA ALA A 517 16.46 4.12 -8.92
C ALA A 517 15.45 5.15 -9.44
N GLY A 518 14.46 4.70 -10.18
CA GLY A 518 13.36 5.54 -10.65
C GLY A 518 12.40 5.93 -9.53
N ALA A 519 12.01 4.98 -8.68
CA ALA A 519 11.18 5.22 -7.52
C ALA A 519 11.91 6.06 -6.46
N GLY A 520 13.22 5.87 -6.30
CA GLY A 520 14.06 6.64 -5.40
C GLY A 520 14.18 6.03 -4.00
N PHE A 521 14.15 4.70 -3.87
CA PHE A 521 14.41 3.99 -2.63
C PHE A 521 15.20 2.70 -2.84
N VAL A 522 15.81 2.21 -1.78
CA VAL A 522 16.53 0.93 -1.75
C VAL A 522 15.66 -0.11 -1.08
N VAL A 523 15.55 -1.30 -1.67
CA VAL A 523 14.79 -2.42 -1.11
C VAL A 523 15.74 -3.38 -0.43
N ALA A 524 15.47 -3.70 0.84
CA ALA A 524 16.18 -4.71 1.61
C ALA A 524 15.27 -5.91 1.86
N LEU A 525 15.62 -7.05 1.28
CA LEU A 525 14.83 -8.29 1.37
C LEU A 525 15.27 -9.12 2.56
N THR A 526 14.30 -9.48 3.41
CA THR A 526 14.46 -10.47 4.46
C THR A 526 13.80 -11.78 4.03
N GLY A 527 14.49 -12.90 4.17
CA GLY A 527 13.90 -14.21 3.87
C GLY A 527 13.31 -14.35 2.45
N ALA A 528 12.33 -15.24 2.27
CA ALA A 528 11.69 -15.53 0.99
C ALA A 528 10.45 -14.64 0.77
N ILE A 529 10.64 -13.42 0.33
CA ILE A 529 9.54 -12.51 -0.05
C ILE A 529 9.16 -12.77 -1.51
N MET A 530 7.88 -13.08 -1.74
CA MET A 530 7.37 -13.39 -3.08
C MET A 530 6.85 -12.15 -3.78
N THR A 531 7.47 -11.81 -4.90
CA THR A 531 7.02 -10.74 -5.81
C THR A 531 6.04 -11.24 -6.89
N MET A 532 5.85 -12.56 -6.98
CA MET A 532 4.83 -13.22 -7.79
C MET A 532 4.08 -14.23 -6.92
N PRO A 533 2.92 -13.86 -6.34
CA PRO A 533 2.10 -14.78 -5.56
C PRO A 533 1.57 -15.93 -6.41
N GLY A 534 1.24 -17.04 -5.79
CA GLY A 534 0.52 -18.15 -6.43
C GLY A 534 -0.94 -18.17 -6.01
N LEU A 535 -1.79 -18.78 -6.81
CA LEU A 535 -3.17 -19.07 -6.42
C LEU A 535 -3.19 -20.09 -5.26
N PRO A 536 -4.10 -19.96 -4.29
CA PRO A 536 -4.29 -20.95 -3.22
C PRO A 536 -4.92 -22.24 -3.74
N LYS A 537 -5.07 -23.25 -2.88
CA LYS A 537 -5.69 -24.53 -3.25
C LYS A 537 -7.12 -24.36 -3.76
N VAL A 538 -7.87 -23.44 -3.16
CA VAL A 538 -9.22 -23.04 -3.62
C VAL A 538 -9.16 -21.51 -3.80
N PRO A 539 -8.97 -21.03 -5.02
CA PRO A 539 -8.94 -19.59 -5.29
C PRO A 539 -10.35 -18.99 -5.23
N ALA A 540 -10.43 -17.70 -4.91
CA ALA A 540 -11.68 -16.94 -4.91
C ALA A 540 -12.38 -16.99 -6.28
N ALA A 541 -11.62 -17.04 -7.36
CA ALA A 541 -12.12 -17.18 -8.72
C ALA A 541 -13.09 -18.37 -8.93
N ASN A 542 -12.97 -19.43 -8.12
CA ASN A 542 -13.88 -20.58 -8.21
C ASN A 542 -15.32 -20.27 -7.79
N GLY A 543 -15.53 -19.21 -7.02
CA GLY A 543 -16.85 -18.80 -6.54
C GLY A 543 -17.42 -17.59 -7.28
N ILE A 544 -16.63 -16.98 -8.18
CA ILE A 544 -17.06 -15.80 -8.95
C ILE A 544 -17.79 -16.26 -10.21
N ASP A 545 -19.00 -15.72 -10.46
CA ASP A 545 -19.79 -16.01 -11.65
C ASP A 545 -20.56 -14.78 -12.13
N VAL A 546 -21.22 -14.89 -13.27
CA VAL A 546 -22.11 -13.87 -13.84
C VAL A 546 -23.47 -14.49 -14.08
N GLU A 547 -24.48 -14.05 -13.33
CA GLU A 547 -25.86 -14.49 -13.45
C GLU A 547 -26.74 -13.31 -13.89
N ASP A 548 -27.47 -13.44 -15.01
CA ASP A 548 -28.32 -12.37 -15.57
C ASP A 548 -27.62 -11.02 -15.71
N GLY A 549 -26.32 -11.03 -16.08
CA GLY A 549 -25.50 -9.82 -16.24
C GLY A 549 -25.00 -9.19 -14.93
N LYS A 550 -25.24 -9.84 -13.79
CA LYS A 550 -24.73 -9.42 -12.47
C LYS A 550 -23.61 -10.35 -12.02
N ILE A 551 -22.58 -9.77 -11.45
CA ILE A 551 -21.47 -10.53 -10.86
C ILE A 551 -21.92 -11.07 -9.50
N THR A 552 -21.63 -12.35 -9.26
CA THR A 552 -21.84 -13.02 -7.97
C THR A 552 -20.52 -13.54 -7.43
N GLY A 553 -20.43 -13.75 -6.12
CA GLY A 553 -19.25 -14.33 -5.47
C GLY A 553 -17.99 -13.44 -5.44
N LEU A 554 -18.10 -12.18 -5.81
CA LEU A 554 -17.02 -11.19 -5.67
C LEU A 554 -17.10 -10.57 -4.27
N PHE A 555 -16.70 -11.32 -3.25
CA PHE A 555 -16.71 -10.97 -1.82
C PHE A 555 -18.06 -10.68 -1.15
#